data_97701a7df3c57c337c231d88cc59b2c9
#
_entry.id   97701a7df3c57c337c231d88cc59b2c9
#
_cell.length_a   1.000
_cell.length_b   1.000
_cell.length_c   1.000
_cell.angle_alpha   90.00
_cell.angle_beta   90.00
_cell.angle_gamma   90.00
#
_symmetry.space_group_name_H-M   'P 1'
#
loop_
_entity.id
_entity.type
_entity.pdbx_description
1 polymer ?
#
loop_
_entity_poly.entity_id
_entity_poly.type
_entity_poly.pdbx_seq_one_letter_code
_entity_poly.pdbx_strand_id
1 'polypeptide(L)'
;NRKIFITTFLRALGLGTDEEIRDFFGDDEMIEATIEKDITKNQEEALLEVYKKLRPGEPPTLETAQAHLDGLFFDAHRYDLSRVGRYKYNKKLGMFDRLHGQVLSRPVISPQGELLADAGEKLDKAKAMEIENAGVMFAYVQLESGKEVKVVSNGMVDIDKYVDVDKKALGINEKV
;
A
#
# COMPACT_ATOMS: atom_id res chain seq x y z
N ASN A 1 -7.39 -19.95 -15.56
CA ASN A 1 -7.25 -18.73 -16.39
C ASN A 1 -8.05 -17.56 -15.83
N ARG A 2 -7.76 -17.20 -14.58
CA ARG A 2 -8.39 -16.08 -13.87
C ARG A 2 -7.48 -14.85 -13.94
N LYS A 3 -7.14 -14.43 -15.17
CA LYS A 3 -6.34 -13.23 -15.37
C LYS A 3 -7.24 -12.00 -15.25
N ILE A 4 -6.85 -11.07 -14.42
CA ILE A 4 -7.50 -9.78 -14.18
C ILE A 4 -6.44 -8.72 -14.45
N PHE A 5 -6.79 -7.60 -15.09
CA PHE A 5 -5.89 -6.46 -15.19
C PHE A 5 -5.65 -5.88 -13.80
N ILE A 6 -4.45 -5.43 -13.55
CA ILE A 6 -4.13 -4.82 -12.24
C ILE A 6 -4.97 -3.56 -12.00
N THR A 7 -5.25 -2.78 -13.04
CA THR A 7 -6.10 -1.59 -12.98
C THR A 7 -7.53 -1.92 -12.60
N THR A 8 -8.16 -2.95 -13.19
CA THR A 8 -9.46 -3.46 -12.76
C THR A 8 -9.47 -3.84 -11.29
N PHE A 9 -8.42 -4.52 -10.82
CA PHE A 9 -8.31 -4.91 -9.43
C PHE A 9 -8.15 -3.71 -8.48
N LEU A 10 -7.31 -2.73 -8.86
CA LEU A 10 -7.13 -1.49 -8.10
C LEU A 10 -8.41 -0.66 -8.02
N ARG A 11 -9.18 -0.58 -9.12
CA ARG A 11 -10.49 0.08 -9.11
C ARG A 11 -11.45 -0.60 -8.14
N ALA A 12 -11.49 -1.94 -8.15
CA ALA A 12 -12.33 -2.68 -7.22
C ALA A 12 -11.95 -2.46 -5.76
N LEU A 13 -10.68 -2.17 -5.47
CA LEU A 13 -10.18 -1.84 -4.13
C LEU A 13 -10.34 -0.37 -3.73
N GLY A 14 -10.79 0.51 -4.63
CA GLY A 14 -11.11 1.90 -4.30
C GLY A 14 -10.44 2.97 -5.14
N LEU A 15 -9.43 2.66 -5.97
CA LEU A 15 -8.89 3.60 -6.98
C LEU A 15 -9.79 3.56 -8.21
N GLY A 16 -10.99 4.16 -8.13
CA GLY A 16 -12.08 3.99 -9.08
C GLY A 16 -11.82 4.57 -10.47
N THR A 17 -11.08 5.66 -10.58
CA THR A 17 -10.86 6.40 -11.83
C THR A 17 -9.45 6.22 -12.40
N ASP A 18 -9.29 6.53 -13.68
CA ASP A 18 -7.99 6.52 -14.36
C ASP A 18 -7.03 7.53 -13.71
N GLU A 19 -7.56 8.69 -13.30
CA GLU A 19 -6.81 9.77 -12.65
C GLU A 19 -6.28 9.33 -11.29
N GLU A 20 -7.11 8.67 -10.46
CA GLU A 20 -6.68 8.18 -9.15
C GLU A 20 -5.56 7.13 -9.27
N ILE A 21 -5.63 6.26 -10.29
CA ILE A 21 -4.57 5.29 -10.56
C ILE A 21 -3.28 6.00 -10.98
N ARG A 22 -3.36 7.01 -11.88
CA ARG A 22 -2.20 7.82 -12.29
C ARG A 22 -1.59 8.59 -11.15
N ASP A 23 -2.40 9.23 -10.32
CA ASP A 23 -1.93 9.97 -9.13
C ASP A 23 -1.22 9.04 -8.14
N PHE A 24 -1.66 7.79 -8.05
CA PHE A 24 -1.05 6.83 -7.15
C PHE A 24 0.29 6.28 -7.67
N PHE A 25 0.39 5.93 -8.95
CA PHE A 25 1.57 5.28 -9.53
C PHE A 25 2.52 6.24 -10.26
N GLY A 26 2.07 7.46 -10.59
CA GLY A 26 2.79 8.39 -11.45
C GLY A 26 2.74 7.97 -12.93
N ASP A 27 3.53 8.66 -13.75
CA ASP A 27 3.63 8.39 -15.18
C ASP A 27 4.41 7.09 -15.45
N ASP A 28 3.69 5.97 -15.52
CA ASP A 28 4.26 4.66 -15.82
C ASP A 28 3.63 4.08 -17.08
N GLU A 29 4.46 3.85 -18.11
CA GLU A 29 4.02 3.35 -19.42
C GLU A 29 3.27 2.01 -19.34
N MET A 30 3.63 1.14 -18.37
CA MET A 30 2.98 -0.16 -18.20
C MET A 30 1.58 0.00 -17.60
N ILE A 31 1.42 0.96 -16.70
CA ILE A 31 0.11 1.31 -16.12
C ILE A 31 -0.78 1.92 -17.20
N GLU A 32 -0.28 2.89 -17.99
CA GLU A 32 -1.04 3.49 -19.09
C GLU A 32 -1.49 2.45 -20.10
N ALA A 33 -0.59 1.58 -20.58
CA ALA A 33 -0.93 0.50 -21.51
C ALA A 33 -1.95 -0.50 -20.93
N THR A 34 -2.03 -0.60 -19.58
CA THR A 34 -3.02 -1.44 -18.92
C THR A 34 -4.36 -0.74 -18.79
N ILE A 35 -4.37 0.57 -18.47
CA ILE A 35 -5.56 1.40 -18.44
C ILE A 35 -6.27 1.41 -19.80
N GLU A 36 -5.50 1.52 -20.89
CA GLU A 36 -6.06 1.48 -22.27
C GLU A 36 -6.78 0.16 -22.58
N LYS A 37 -6.32 -0.95 -22.03
CA LYS A 37 -6.90 -2.28 -22.23
C LYS A 37 -8.01 -2.63 -21.26
N ASP A 38 -8.11 -1.88 -20.15
CA ASP A 38 -9.12 -2.11 -19.11
C ASP A 38 -10.48 -1.61 -19.58
N ILE A 39 -11.44 -2.52 -19.62
CA ILE A 39 -12.83 -2.21 -20.03
C ILE A 39 -13.64 -1.53 -18.93
N THR A 40 -13.16 -1.60 -17.68
CA THR A 40 -13.86 -1.01 -16.53
C THR A 40 -13.49 0.46 -16.36
N LYS A 41 -14.44 1.31 -15.96
CA LYS A 41 -14.23 2.76 -15.84
C LYS A 41 -14.49 3.30 -14.44
N ASN A 42 -15.05 2.50 -13.57
CA ASN A 42 -15.36 2.87 -12.20
C ASN A 42 -15.27 1.66 -11.26
N GLN A 43 -15.39 1.91 -9.97
CA GLN A 43 -15.28 0.88 -8.94
C GLN A 43 -16.37 -0.21 -9.07
N GLU A 44 -17.61 0.18 -9.37
CA GLU A 44 -18.73 -0.75 -9.45
C GLU A 44 -18.55 -1.76 -10.60
N GLU A 45 -18.18 -1.27 -11.78
CA GLU A 45 -17.88 -2.12 -12.94
C GLU A 45 -16.72 -3.07 -12.64
N ALA A 46 -15.68 -2.56 -11.99
CA ALA A 46 -14.51 -3.34 -11.63
C ALA A 46 -14.82 -4.43 -10.60
N LEU A 47 -15.64 -4.13 -9.59
CA LEU A 47 -16.10 -5.12 -8.62
C LEU A 47 -16.85 -6.27 -9.30
N LEU A 48 -17.78 -5.94 -10.20
CA LEU A 48 -18.56 -6.94 -10.94
C LEU A 48 -17.64 -7.79 -11.85
N GLU A 49 -16.68 -7.16 -12.53
CA GLU A 49 -15.75 -7.88 -13.40
C GLU A 49 -14.81 -8.81 -12.60
N VAL A 50 -14.27 -8.34 -11.48
CA VAL A 50 -13.46 -9.17 -10.56
C VAL A 50 -14.28 -10.36 -10.06
N TYR A 51 -15.52 -10.12 -9.63
CA TYR A 51 -16.39 -11.18 -9.14
C TYR A 51 -16.69 -12.25 -10.21
N LYS A 52 -17.02 -11.83 -11.45
CA LYS A 52 -17.22 -12.75 -12.58
C LYS A 52 -16.00 -13.64 -12.85
N LYS A 53 -14.80 -13.09 -12.70
CA LYS A 53 -13.55 -13.85 -12.87
C LYS A 53 -13.29 -14.83 -11.74
N LEU A 54 -13.65 -14.47 -10.50
CA LEU A 54 -13.41 -15.30 -9.32
C LEU A 54 -14.49 -16.36 -9.13
N ARG A 55 -15.75 -16.04 -9.48
CA ARG A 55 -16.95 -16.89 -9.34
C ARG A 55 -17.69 -17.07 -10.67
N PRO A 56 -17.08 -17.75 -11.64
CA PRO A 56 -17.74 -17.97 -12.94
C PRO A 56 -19.01 -18.80 -12.76
N GLY A 57 -20.10 -18.31 -13.37
CA GLY A 57 -21.41 -18.98 -13.32
C GLY A 57 -22.38 -18.43 -12.26
N GLU A 58 -21.94 -17.58 -11.36
CA GLU A 58 -22.81 -16.88 -10.41
C GLU A 58 -23.17 -15.49 -10.96
N PRO A 59 -24.46 -15.09 -10.93
CA PRO A 59 -24.86 -13.75 -11.34
C PRO A 59 -24.29 -12.72 -10.36
N PRO A 60 -23.51 -11.75 -10.84
CA PRO A 60 -22.88 -10.76 -9.95
C PRO A 60 -23.91 -9.68 -9.55
N THR A 61 -23.95 -9.37 -8.26
CA THR A 61 -24.52 -8.13 -7.73
C THR A 61 -23.40 -7.32 -7.05
N LEU A 62 -23.57 -6.01 -6.93
CA LEU A 62 -22.58 -5.17 -6.25
C LEU A 62 -22.36 -5.63 -4.81
N GLU A 63 -23.44 -5.93 -4.10
CA GLU A 63 -23.39 -6.39 -2.72
C GLU A 63 -22.60 -7.70 -2.56
N THR A 64 -22.87 -8.71 -3.40
CA THR A 64 -22.16 -9.99 -3.35
C THR A 64 -20.70 -9.85 -3.78
N ALA A 65 -20.42 -8.99 -4.75
CA ALA A 65 -19.06 -8.73 -5.21
C ALA A 65 -18.22 -8.02 -4.13
N GLN A 66 -18.78 -7.00 -3.48
CA GLN A 66 -18.14 -6.30 -2.37
C GLN A 66 -17.90 -7.24 -1.19
N ALA A 67 -18.92 -7.96 -0.73
CA ALA A 67 -18.80 -8.90 0.39
C ALA A 67 -17.75 -9.99 0.11
N HIS A 68 -17.64 -10.43 -1.15
CA HIS A 68 -16.65 -11.42 -1.53
C HIS A 68 -15.20 -10.84 -1.46
N LEU A 69 -15.02 -9.62 -1.96
CA LEU A 69 -13.72 -8.94 -1.92
C LEU A 69 -13.31 -8.63 -0.47
N ASP A 70 -14.23 -8.12 0.32
CA ASP A 70 -14.02 -7.85 1.75
C ASP A 70 -13.65 -9.12 2.51
N GLY A 71 -14.36 -10.21 2.25
CA GLY A 71 -14.06 -11.51 2.84
C GLY A 71 -12.70 -12.08 2.42
N LEU A 72 -12.14 -11.67 1.27
CA LEU A 72 -10.81 -12.11 0.84
C LEU A 72 -9.68 -11.30 1.47
N PHE A 73 -9.85 -9.98 1.64
CA PHE A 73 -8.75 -9.08 1.98
C PHE A 73 -8.90 -8.38 3.32
N PHE A 74 -10.11 -8.24 3.86
CA PHE A 74 -10.39 -7.41 5.03
C PHE A 74 -11.09 -8.16 6.18
N ASP A 75 -11.43 -9.43 5.98
CA ASP A 75 -12.04 -10.25 7.03
C ASP A 75 -10.97 -10.66 8.06
N ALA A 76 -11.12 -10.18 9.30
CA ALA A 76 -10.22 -10.46 10.41
C ALA A 76 -10.04 -11.97 10.68
N HIS A 77 -11.02 -12.81 10.36
CA HIS A 77 -10.93 -14.26 10.53
C HIS A 77 -10.03 -14.93 9.49
N ARG A 78 -9.75 -14.27 8.37
CA ARG A 78 -8.89 -14.77 7.30
C ARG A 78 -7.48 -14.22 7.35
N TYR A 79 -7.27 -13.10 8.04
CA TYR A 79 -5.95 -12.54 8.24
C TYR A 79 -5.23 -13.25 9.38
N ASP A 80 -4.01 -13.66 9.12
CA ASP A 80 -3.13 -14.10 10.18
C ASP A 80 -2.61 -12.88 10.95
N LEU A 81 -3.36 -12.48 11.98
CA LEU A 81 -2.99 -11.44 12.94
C LEU A 81 -2.12 -11.99 14.06
N SER A 82 -1.69 -13.26 13.98
CA SER A 82 -0.71 -13.84 14.87
C SER A 82 0.64 -13.11 14.76
N ARG A 83 1.49 -13.30 15.76
CA ARG A 83 2.85 -12.73 15.78
C ARG A 83 3.65 -13.05 14.51
N VAL A 84 3.52 -14.27 13.98
CA VAL A 84 4.22 -14.69 12.77
C VAL A 84 3.69 -13.98 11.54
N GLY A 85 2.35 -13.82 11.42
CA GLY A 85 1.71 -13.11 10.34
C GLY A 85 2.12 -11.63 10.31
N ARG A 86 2.04 -10.94 11.44
CA ARG A 86 2.49 -9.55 11.58
C ARG A 86 3.96 -9.36 11.23
N TYR A 87 4.83 -10.25 11.70
CA TYR A 87 6.25 -10.22 11.32
C TYR A 87 6.46 -10.32 9.81
N LYS A 88 5.73 -11.23 9.12
CA LYS A 88 5.81 -11.37 7.67
C LYS A 88 5.35 -10.11 6.94
N TYR A 89 4.26 -9.50 7.38
CA TYR A 89 3.78 -8.23 6.81
C TYR A 89 4.82 -7.11 6.99
N ASN A 90 5.35 -6.95 8.18
CA ASN A 90 6.35 -5.92 8.46
C ASN A 90 7.61 -6.13 7.63
N LYS A 91 8.11 -7.36 7.53
CA LYS A 91 9.31 -7.68 6.76
C LYS A 91 9.14 -7.45 5.25
N LYS A 92 7.95 -7.75 4.69
CA LYS A 92 7.72 -7.64 3.24
C LYS A 92 7.21 -6.29 2.79
N LEU A 93 6.44 -5.61 3.64
CA LEU A 93 5.72 -4.39 3.30
C LEU A 93 6.24 -3.16 4.05
N GLY A 94 7.19 -3.34 4.97
CA GLY A 94 7.84 -2.24 5.68
C GLY A 94 8.51 -1.27 4.72
N MET A 95 8.35 0.02 4.98
CA MET A 95 8.85 1.09 4.13
C MET A 95 10.37 1.25 4.24
N PHE A 96 10.93 1.04 5.43
CA PHE A 96 12.33 1.36 5.70
C PHE A 96 13.32 0.58 4.83
N ASP A 97 13.08 -0.71 4.55
CA ASP A 97 13.95 -1.52 3.70
C ASP A 97 13.97 -1.01 2.24
N ARG A 98 12.87 -0.40 1.78
CA ARG A 98 12.75 0.18 0.45
C ARG A 98 13.29 1.61 0.35
N LEU A 99 13.37 2.31 1.47
CA LEU A 99 13.96 3.65 1.57
C LEU A 99 15.47 3.61 1.82
N HIS A 100 15.95 2.60 2.53
CA HIS A 100 17.37 2.49 2.88
C HIS A 100 18.27 2.49 1.65
N GLY A 101 19.23 3.39 1.63
CA GLY A 101 20.19 3.56 0.54
C GLY A 101 19.68 4.37 -0.65
N GLN A 102 18.39 4.74 -0.68
CA GLN A 102 17.80 5.57 -1.73
C GLN A 102 18.03 7.07 -1.47
N VAL A 103 17.91 7.85 -2.53
CA VAL A 103 17.96 9.32 -2.48
C VAL A 103 16.53 9.85 -2.59
N LEU A 104 16.15 10.74 -1.70
CA LEU A 104 14.83 11.38 -1.76
C LEU A 104 14.74 12.35 -2.93
N SER A 105 13.64 12.29 -3.68
CA SER A 105 13.32 13.30 -4.71
C SER A 105 12.54 14.48 -4.15
N ARG A 106 11.83 14.26 -3.05
CA ARG A 106 11.03 15.29 -2.36
C ARG A 106 11.28 15.24 -0.86
N PRO A 107 11.09 16.37 -0.13
CA PRO A 107 11.19 16.37 1.32
C PRO A 107 10.12 15.47 1.94
N VAL A 108 10.46 14.81 3.04
CA VAL A 108 9.55 13.96 3.81
C VAL A 108 9.12 14.69 5.06
N ILE A 109 7.80 14.86 5.19
CA ILE A 109 7.17 15.57 6.31
C ILE A 109 6.33 14.56 7.09
N SER A 110 6.41 14.58 8.41
CA SER A 110 5.59 13.75 9.29
C SER A 110 4.12 14.16 9.24
N PRO A 111 3.16 13.32 9.66
CA PRO A 111 1.76 13.70 9.80
C PRO A 111 1.52 14.89 10.73
N GLN A 112 2.48 15.17 11.63
CA GLN A 112 2.45 16.30 12.56
C GLN A 112 3.03 17.60 11.96
N GLY A 113 3.54 17.55 10.71
CA GLY A 113 4.11 18.70 10.01
C GLY A 113 5.60 18.93 10.26
N GLU A 114 6.29 17.98 10.90
CA GLU A 114 7.73 18.05 11.15
C GLU A 114 8.51 17.56 9.91
N LEU A 115 9.53 18.31 9.51
CA LEU A 115 10.44 17.92 8.44
C LEU A 115 11.38 16.81 8.95
N LEU A 116 11.27 15.63 8.38
CA LEU A 116 12.09 14.48 8.74
C LEU A 116 13.37 14.37 7.89
N ALA A 117 13.27 14.65 6.60
CA ALA A 117 14.40 14.58 5.68
C ALA A 117 14.16 15.48 4.46
N ASP A 118 15.25 16.03 3.91
CA ASP A 118 15.20 16.93 2.75
C ASP A 118 15.30 16.19 1.42
N ALA A 119 14.86 16.86 0.35
CA ALA A 119 15.09 16.38 -1.01
C ALA A 119 16.61 16.31 -1.30
N GLY A 120 17.03 15.26 -2.00
CA GLY A 120 18.44 14.99 -2.31
C GLY A 120 19.20 14.26 -1.19
N GLU A 121 18.59 14.07 -0.02
CA GLU A 121 19.21 13.31 1.08
C GLU A 121 19.23 11.81 0.76
N LYS A 122 20.40 11.19 0.97
CA LYS A 122 20.54 9.74 0.89
C LYS A 122 20.23 9.14 2.25
N LEU A 123 19.23 8.29 2.30
CA LEU A 123 18.75 7.72 3.55
C LEU A 123 19.60 6.57 4.04
N ASP A 124 20.13 6.68 5.24
CA ASP A 124 20.67 5.55 5.98
C ASP A 124 19.55 4.70 6.63
N LYS A 125 19.93 3.59 7.23
CA LYS A 125 18.96 2.69 7.86
C LYS A 125 18.22 3.34 9.04
N ALA A 126 18.91 4.14 9.84
CA ALA A 126 18.34 4.77 11.02
C ALA A 126 17.29 5.81 10.61
N LYS A 127 17.62 6.64 9.60
CA LYS A 127 16.71 7.66 9.07
C LYS A 127 15.51 7.04 8.36
N ALA A 128 15.70 5.97 7.60
CA ALA A 128 14.60 5.23 6.97
C ALA A 128 13.63 4.63 8.01
N MET A 129 14.15 4.10 9.13
CA MET A 129 13.32 3.61 10.24
C MET A 129 12.62 4.74 10.99
N GLU A 130 13.26 5.89 11.14
CA GLU A 130 12.64 7.08 11.73
C GLU A 130 11.44 7.55 10.91
N ILE A 131 11.59 7.65 9.59
CA ILE A 131 10.52 8.02 8.65
C ILE A 131 9.34 7.04 8.76
N GLU A 132 9.61 5.73 8.73
CA GLU A 132 8.56 4.72 8.87
C GLU A 132 7.84 4.83 10.21
N ASN A 133 8.60 4.95 11.31
CA ASN A 133 8.03 5.05 12.66
C ASN A 133 7.33 6.39 12.95
N ALA A 134 7.57 7.43 12.15
CA ALA A 134 6.82 8.67 12.21
C ALA A 134 5.42 8.58 11.57
N GLY A 135 5.05 7.41 11.02
CA GLY A 135 3.73 7.19 10.43
C GLY A 135 3.56 7.80 9.04
N VAL A 136 4.68 8.06 8.35
CA VAL A 136 4.65 8.56 6.97
C VAL A 136 4.06 7.49 6.06
N MET A 137 3.03 7.82 5.30
CA MET A 137 2.33 6.85 4.44
C MET A 137 3.03 6.63 3.09
N PHE A 138 3.76 7.61 2.59
CA PHE A 138 4.53 7.49 1.36
C PHE A 138 5.71 8.49 1.33
N ALA A 139 6.75 8.12 0.60
CA ALA A 139 7.89 8.98 0.28
C ALA A 139 8.27 8.80 -1.19
N TYR A 140 8.92 9.81 -1.76
CA TYR A 140 9.37 9.77 -3.15
C TYR A 140 10.88 9.64 -3.21
N VAL A 141 11.35 8.66 -3.96
CA VAL A 141 12.78 8.40 -4.16
C VAL A 141 13.15 8.53 -5.63
N GLN A 142 14.36 8.97 -5.88
CA GLN A 142 14.92 9.06 -7.21
C GLN A 142 15.79 7.85 -7.49
N LEU A 143 15.46 7.10 -8.55
CA LEU A 143 16.27 6.01 -9.04
C LEU A 143 17.50 6.52 -9.79
N GLU A 144 18.52 5.68 -9.95
CA GLU A 144 19.71 5.99 -10.75
C GLU A 144 19.39 6.35 -12.22
N SER A 145 18.26 5.85 -12.73
CA SER A 145 17.72 6.20 -14.05
C SER A 145 17.16 7.61 -14.15
N GLY A 146 17.10 8.36 -13.04
CA GLY A 146 16.43 9.66 -12.96
C GLY A 146 14.90 9.58 -12.75
N LYS A 147 14.30 8.39 -12.80
CA LYS A 147 12.86 8.20 -12.56
C LYS A 147 12.54 8.40 -11.08
N GLU A 148 11.47 9.18 -10.81
CA GLU A 148 10.88 9.28 -9.48
C GLU A 148 9.97 8.08 -9.20
N VAL A 149 10.08 7.48 -8.02
CA VAL A 149 9.25 6.36 -7.58
C VAL A 149 8.63 6.66 -6.23
N LYS A 150 7.34 6.41 -6.10
CA LYS A 150 6.59 6.50 -4.85
C LYS A 150 6.75 5.21 -4.05
N VAL A 151 7.29 5.32 -2.85
CA VAL A 151 7.37 4.22 -1.88
C VAL A 151 6.24 4.37 -0.88
N VAL A 152 5.40 3.33 -0.77
CA VAL A 152 4.21 3.34 0.08
C VAL A 152 4.46 2.53 1.35
N SER A 153 4.05 3.06 2.50
CA SER A 153 4.12 2.37 3.80
C SER A 153 3.00 1.34 3.95
N ASN A 154 3.22 0.35 4.80
CA ASN A 154 2.16 -0.53 5.29
C ASN A 154 1.42 0.03 6.53
N GLY A 155 1.75 1.26 6.95
CA GLY A 155 1.14 1.93 8.10
C GLY A 155 1.56 1.42 9.48
N MET A 156 2.47 0.42 9.54
CA MET A 156 2.88 -0.18 10.80
C MET A 156 3.98 0.64 11.47
N VAL A 157 3.76 1.01 12.73
CA VAL A 157 4.66 1.88 13.50
C VAL A 157 5.06 1.23 14.82
N ASP A 158 6.07 1.78 15.47
CA ASP A 158 6.41 1.43 16.83
C ASP A 158 5.47 2.16 17.80
N ILE A 159 4.70 1.38 18.56
CA ILE A 159 3.65 1.89 19.46
C ILE A 159 4.16 2.85 20.54
N ASP A 160 5.42 2.73 20.98
CA ASP A 160 6.01 3.60 22.02
C ASP A 160 5.97 5.08 21.69
N LYS A 161 5.92 5.42 20.39
CA LYS A 161 5.86 6.82 19.96
C LYS A 161 4.46 7.44 20.03
N TYR A 162 3.44 6.63 20.20
CA TYR A 162 2.04 7.05 20.08
C TYR A 162 1.25 6.90 21.38
N VAL A 163 1.62 5.90 22.19
CA VAL A 163 0.94 5.63 23.47
C VAL A 163 1.95 5.22 24.53
N ASP A 164 1.71 5.68 25.76
CA ASP A 164 2.51 5.31 26.92
C ASP A 164 1.98 3.98 27.50
N VAL A 165 2.58 2.88 27.04
CA VAL A 165 2.21 1.52 27.44
C VAL A 165 3.44 0.68 27.71
N ASP A 166 3.35 -0.22 28.70
CA ASP A 166 4.39 -1.22 28.91
C ASP A 166 4.26 -2.36 27.90
N LYS A 167 5.03 -2.27 26.80
CA LYS A 167 5.08 -3.29 25.76
C LYS A 167 5.36 -4.67 26.29
N LYS A 168 6.25 -4.79 27.28
CA LYS A 168 6.65 -6.09 27.82
C LYS A 168 5.50 -6.72 28.58
N ALA A 169 4.76 -5.93 29.37
CA ALA A 169 3.59 -6.42 30.10
C ALA A 169 2.46 -6.84 29.13
N LEU A 170 2.33 -6.14 28.01
CA LEU A 170 1.35 -6.47 26.96
C LEU A 170 1.83 -7.55 25.97
N GLY A 171 3.08 -7.99 26.05
CA GLY A 171 3.66 -8.96 25.13
C GLY A 171 3.82 -8.46 23.70
N ILE A 172 3.88 -7.14 23.49
CA ILE A 172 4.05 -6.51 22.17
C ILE A 172 5.54 -6.45 21.83
N ASN A 173 5.96 -7.19 20.81
CA ASN A 173 7.36 -7.27 20.39
C ASN A 173 7.57 -6.85 18.92
N GLU A 174 6.51 -6.52 18.21
CA GLU A 174 6.51 -6.11 16.81
C GLU A 174 5.80 -4.78 16.63
N LYS A 175 5.97 -4.18 15.43
CA LYS A 175 5.20 -3.01 15.00
C LYS A 175 3.71 -3.32 14.91
N VAL A 176 2.89 -2.32 15.15
CA VAL A 176 1.42 -2.38 15.17
C VAL A 176 0.83 -1.42 14.15
#